data_f676f84da8ddf517b3077e0e5790bee6
#
_entry.id   f676f84da8ddf517b3077e0e5790bee6
#
_cell.length_a   1.000
_cell.length_b   1.000
_cell.length_c   1.000
_cell.angle_alpha   90.00
_cell.angle_beta   90.00
_cell.angle_gamma   90.00
#
_symmetry.space_group_name_H-M   'P 1'
#
loop_
_entity.id
_entity.type
_entity.pdbx_description
1 polymer ?
#
loop_
_entity_poly.entity_id
_entity_poly.type
_entity_poly.pdbx_seq_one_letter_code
_entity_poly.pdbx_strand_id
1 'polypeptide(L)' 'MAKEFIYNKTKEIGKLEENTTVEIGHYKVDGKDMPDKVYLVSHFTRKNGTEDNKANAICKVEDAKQLGELLIGIDR' A
#
# COMPACT_ATOMS: atom_id res chain seq x y z
N MET A 1 -24.04 -10.33 -4.63
CA MET A 1 -23.41 -9.91 -3.38
C MET A 1 -22.02 -9.31 -3.64
N ALA A 2 -21.68 -8.29 -2.90
CA ALA A 2 -20.38 -7.66 -3.04
C ALA A 2 -19.28 -8.57 -2.49
N LYS A 3 -18.14 -8.59 -3.17
CA LYS A 3 -16.99 -9.34 -2.69
C LYS A 3 -16.41 -8.65 -1.47
N GLU A 4 -15.92 -9.44 -0.54
CA GLU A 4 -15.27 -8.92 0.65
C GLU A 4 -13.77 -8.75 0.38
N PHE A 5 -13.27 -7.52 0.59
CA PHE A 5 -11.86 -7.21 0.43
C PHE A 5 -11.29 -6.80 1.78
N ILE A 6 -10.30 -7.56 2.26
CA ILE A 6 -9.64 -7.25 3.52
C ILE A 6 -8.15 -7.03 3.23
N TYR A 7 -7.66 -5.85 3.60
CA TYR A 7 -6.25 -5.53 3.42
C TYR A 7 -5.45 -5.99 4.65
N ASN A 8 -4.40 -6.77 4.40
CA ASN A 8 -3.52 -7.25 5.46
C ASN A 8 -2.11 -6.73 5.24
N LYS A 9 -1.62 -5.97 6.21
CA LYS A 9 -0.24 -5.47 6.17
C LYS A 9 0.70 -6.59 6.63
N THR A 10 1.71 -6.88 5.83
CA THR A 10 2.72 -7.87 6.15
C THR A 10 3.94 -7.23 6.79
N LYS A 11 4.40 -6.11 6.24
CA LYS A 11 5.59 -5.42 6.73
C LYS A 11 5.52 -3.95 6.35
N GLU A 12 5.90 -3.08 7.28
CA GLU A 12 6.02 -1.66 7.00
C GLU A 12 7.47 -1.37 6.61
N ILE A 13 7.63 -0.73 5.45
CA ILE A 13 8.96 -0.39 4.95
C ILE A 13 9.40 0.96 5.51
N GLY A 14 8.51 1.96 5.52
CA GLY A 14 8.82 3.27 6.03
C GLY A 14 7.71 4.27 5.75
N LYS A 15 8.00 5.53 6.05
CA LYS A 15 7.08 6.62 5.78
C LYS A 15 7.60 7.47 4.64
N LEU A 16 6.71 7.90 3.77
CA LEU A 16 7.05 8.82 2.69
C LEU A 16 6.77 10.26 3.13
N GLU A 17 5.65 10.47 3.78
CA GLU A 17 5.23 11.75 4.33
C GLU A 17 4.60 11.48 5.70
N GLU A 18 4.15 12.54 6.39
CA GLU A 18 3.53 12.38 7.70
C GLU A 18 2.34 11.43 7.68
N ASN A 19 1.58 11.47 6.59
CA ASN A 19 0.33 10.71 6.48
C ASN A 19 0.40 9.56 5.49
N THR A 20 1.59 9.22 4.99
CA THR A 20 1.72 8.20 3.96
C THR A 20 2.80 7.21 4.35
N THR A 21 2.43 5.92 4.37
CA THR A 21 3.38 4.85 4.65
C THR A 21 3.58 3.99 3.41
N VAL A 22 4.80 3.46 3.28
CA VAL A 22 5.13 2.49 2.25
C VAL A 22 5.20 1.14 2.95
N GLU A 23 4.42 0.19 2.48
CA GLU A 23 4.34 -1.09 3.15
C GLU A 23 4.12 -2.24 2.19
N ILE A 24 4.42 -3.45 2.65
CA ILE A 24 4.15 -4.68 1.92
C ILE A 24 2.89 -5.28 2.52
N GLY A 25 1.96 -5.66 1.69
CA GLY A 25 0.73 -6.27 2.14
C GLY A 25 0.02 -6.97 1.01
N HIS A 26 -1.16 -7.44 1.30
CA HIS A 26 -2.00 -8.10 0.30
C HIS A 26 -3.47 -7.99 0.69
N TYR A 27 -4.32 -8.19 -0.30
CA TYR A 27 -5.75 -8.29 -0.05
C TYR A 27 -6.17 -9.74 0.07
N LYS A 28 -7.10 -9.98 0.97
CA LYS A 28 -7.80 -11.23 1.06
C LYS A 28 -9.16 -11.01 0.42
N VAL A 29 -9.42 -11.74 -0.65
CA VAL A 29 -10.66 -11.59 -1.42
C VAL A 29 -11.49 -12.86 -1.27
N ASP A 30 -12.66 -12.73 -0.64
CA ASP A 30 -13.58 -13.85 -0.39
C ASP A 30 -12.88 -15.05 0.26
N GLY A 31 -12.03 -14.79 1.25
CA GLY A 31 -11.32 -15.83 1.99
C GLY A 31 -10.04 -16.33 1.31
N LYS A 32 -9.70 -15.77 0.16
CA LYS A 32 -8.53 -16.19 -0.59
C LYS A 32 -7.43 -15.13 -0.54
N ASP A 33 -6.25 -15.49 -0.07
CA ASP A 33 -5.13 -14.56 0.01
C ASP A 33 -4.53 -14.30 -1.37
N MET A 34 -4.39 -13.01 -1.69
CA MET A 34 -3.74 -12.60 -2.93
C MET A 34 -2.24 -12.44 -2.70
N PRO A 35 -1.41 -12.41 -3.76
CA PRO A 35 0.04 -12.22 -3.59
C PRO A 35 0.37 -10.89 -2.94
N ASP A 36 1.47 -10.86 -2.17
CA ASP A 36 1.97 -9.63 -1.57
C ASP A 36 2.39 -8.65 -2.64
N LYS A 37 2.13 -7.37 -2.37
CA LYS A 37 2.54 -6.26 -3.23
C LYS A 37 3.02 -5.11 -2.38
N VAL A 38 3.69 -4.17 -3.01
CA VAL A 38 4.08 -2.93 -2.34
C VAL A 38 2.92 -1.96 -2.43
N TYR A 39 2.52 -1.40 -1.28
CA TYR A 39 1.41 -0.46 -1.20
C TYR A 39 1.86 0.89 -0.66
N LEU A 40 1.23 1.91 -1.17
CA LEU A 40 1.34 3.25 -0.63
C LEU A 40 0.02 3.51 0.09
N VAL A 41 0.07 3.63 1.41
CA VAL A 41 -1.13 3.80 2.22
C VAL A 41 -1.19 5.22 2.75
N SER A 42 -2.23 5.95 2.34
CA SER A 42 -2.46 7.30 2.79
C SER A 42 -3.45 7.30 3.95
N HIS A 43 -3.12 8.03 5.02
CA HIS A 43 -3.97 8.17 6.19
C HIS A 43 -4.54 9.57 6.21
N PHE A 44 -5.84 9.69 6.36
CA PHE A 44 -6.48 11.00 6.34
C PHE A 44 -7.67 11.05 7.29
N THR A 45 -8.05 12.27 7.66
CA THR A 45 -9.20 12.50 8.53
C THR A 45 -10.33 13.05 7.68
N ARG A 46 -11.48 12.41 7.74
CA ARG A 46 -12.67 12.87 7.03
C ARG A 46 -13.26 14.11 7.71
N LYS A 47 -14.12 14.82 7.01
CA LYS A 47 -14.77 16.02 7.54
C LYS A 47 -15.53 15.79 8.85
N ASN A 48 -16.02 14.57 9.05
CA ASN A 48 -16.76 14.22 10.27
C ASN A 48 -15.84 13.82 11.44
N GLY A 49 -14.51 13.94 11.27
CA GLY A 49 -13.55 13.59 12.30
C GLY A 49 -13.12 12.14 12.31
N THR A 50 -13.65 11.32 11.41
CA THR A 50 -13.29 9.90 11.32
C THR A 50 -11.99 9.72 10.57
N GLU A 51 -11.08 8.93 11.12
CA GLU A 51 -9.84 8.59 10.44
C GLU A 51 -10.08 7.47 9.44
N ASP A 52 -9.45 7.56 8.28
CA ASP A 52 -9.58 6.57 7.23
C ASP A 52 -8.25 6.39 6.51
N ASN A 53 -8.14 5.29 5.77
CA ASN A 53 -6.93 4.94 5.05
C ASN A 53 -7.26 4.56 3.62
N LYS A 54 -6.36 4.89 2.70
CA LYS A 54 -6.48 4.47 1.32
C LYS A 54 -5.20 3.76 0.89
N ALA A 55 -5.31 2.49 0.54
CA ALA A 55 -4.18 1.69 0.09
C ALA A 55 -4.15 1.62 -1.43
N ASN A 56 -3.01 1.99 -2.01
CA ASN A 56 -2.81 1.94 -3.45
C ASN A 56 -1.68 0.99 -3.77
N ALA A 57 -1.94 -0.02 -4.58
CA ALA A 57 -0.92 -0.95 -5.02
C ALA A 57 0.03 -0.24 -5.99
N ILE A 58 1.32 -0.37 -5.75
CA ILE A 58 2.33 0.25 -6.59
C ILE A 58 2.90 -0.76 -7.56
N CYS A 59 3.39 -1.89 -7.05
CA CYS A 59 4.03 -2.92 -7.85
C CYS A 59 4.10 -4.22 -7.06
N LYS A 60 4.54 -5.28 -7.73
CA LYS A 60 4.82 -6.55 -7.06
C LYS A 60 6.08 -6.41 -6.22
N VAL A 61 6.19 -7.22 -5.15
CA VAL A 61 7.38 -7.19 -4.31
C VAL A 61 8.65 -7.46 -5.12
N GLU A 62 8.59 -8.39 -6.07
CA GLU A 62 9.73 -8.73 -6.92
C GLU A 62 10.19 -7.58 -7.83
N ASP A 63 9.30 -6.63 -8.12
CA ASP A 63 9.61 -5.47 -8.96
C ASP A 63 10.00 -4.24 -8.14
N ALA A 64 9.94 -4.32 -6.83
CA ALA A 64 10.17 -3.18 -5.96
C ALA A 64 11.57 -2.59 -6.11
N LYS A 65 12.57 -3.43 -6.25
CA LYS A 65 13.95 -2.98 -6.41
C LYS A 65 14.12 -2.18 -7.70
N GLN A 66 13.57 -2.69 -8.79
CA GLN A 66 13.64 -2.02 -10.09
C GLN A 66 12.89 -0.70 -10.06
N LEU A 67 11.72 -0.68 -9.44
CA LEU A 67 10.96 0.56 -9.30
C LEU A 67 11.73 1.59 -8.49
N GLY A 68 12.37 1.16 -7.40
CA GLY A 68 13.17 2.06 -6.57
C GLY A 68 14.32 2.67 -7.36
N GLU A 69 15.01 1.89 -8.18
CA GLU A 69 16.09 2.38 -9.02
C GLU A 69 15.61 3.40 -10.03
N LEU A 70 14.43 3.17 -10.62
CA LEU A 70 13.84 4.10 -11.58
C LEU A 70 13.47 5.41 -10.90
N LEU A 71 12.92 5.35 -9.69
CA LEU A 71 12.52 6.54 -8.95
C LEU A 71 13.74 7.37 -8.51
N ILE A 72 14.82 6.71 -8.12
CA ILE A 72 16.05 7.39 -7.74
C ILE A 72 16.59 8.21 -8.93
N GLY A 73 16.39 7.71 -10.14
CA GLY A 73 16.83 8.39 -11.35
C GLY A 73 16.08 9.67 -11.70
N ILE A 74 14.95 9.93 -11.05
CA ILE A 74 14.13 11.11 -11.36
C ILE A 74 14.89 12.43 -11.15
N ASP A 75 15.71 12.48 -10.12
CA ASP A 75 16.44 13.71 -9.75
C ASP A 75 17.73 13.94 -10.51
N ARG A 76 17.98 13.18 -11.56
CA ARG A 76 19.24 13.27 -12.32
C ARG A 76 19.02 13.73 -13.72
#